data_cf325a4ec95512fed9bc7491f07aae16
#
_entry.id   cf325a4ec95512fed9bc7491f07aae16
#
_cell.length_a   1.000
_cell.length_b   1.000
_cell.length_c   1.000
_cell.angle_alpha   90.00
_cell.angle_beta   90.00
_cell.angle_gamma   90.00
#
_symmetry.space_group_name_H-M   'P 1'
#
loop_
_entity.id
_entity.type
_entity.pdbx_description
1 polymer ?
#
loop_
_entity_poly.entity_id
_entity_poly.type
_entity_poly.pdbx_seq_one_letter_code
_entity_poly.pdbx_strand_id
1 'polypeptide(L)'
;MTFKVNAVRTLTSPYRRDEKESGMYETIYYLLVNMRDLPENIPMDVNPRVPKMGTNVAKRLIHAVVEPETDFYVNNRGIVISAQAFSFNSTDSEVTIDLGEQNDENDRLSYGILDGGHTYTAIMQNRDKIPENIEKYVRIEVIINVLNITRLSDARNTSVQVSDIALFNLEDSFEDIHRVIKDETYAEKIAYKDNENKPINVSELLRLLYAFNIKKYPDDSMAPIQSYFGKAQVFKRYKEAYNTGFYKALTKELPVLVKLYDYIEQDLANKYNEYKKSLGFSHPHFGNVKGIEYMERGGKTGFLQKETMYMISSGYIYPIFVVFRPLLEYFKETETVNWLFDPLEVWDEVGASLVQNTFETSNNPQLTGKDKQLWLSNYRIVETQSLRKLLKRR
;
A
#
# COMPACT_ATOMS: atom_id res chain seq x y z
N MET A 1 32.43 22.02 -0.03
CA MET A 1 31.89 22.43 1.29
C MET A 1 32.67 21.76 2.40
N THR A 2 32.89 22.45 3.52
CA THR A 2 33.66 21.93 4.67
C THR A 2 32.79 22.00 5.93
N PHE A 3 32.80 20.95 6.76
CA PHE A 3 32.04 20.89 8.01
C PHE A 3 32.62 19.89 8.99
N LYS A 4 32.25 19.99 10.26
CA LYS A 4 32.72 19.12 11.33
C LYS A 4 32.01 17.79 11.35
N VAL A 5 32.71 16.74 11.75
CA VAL A 5 32.18 15.37 11.86
C VAL A 5 32.64 14.71 13.16
N ASN A 6 31.81 13.83 13.69
CA ASN A 6 32.09 13.08 14.92
C ASN A 6 32.77 11.73 14.65
N ALA A 7 32.59 11.17 13.45
CA ALA A 7 33.25 9.94 13.05
C ALA A 7 33.31 9.82 11.53
N VAL A 8 34.38 9.19 11.05
CA VAL A 8 34.56 8.81 9.62
C VAL A 8 34.93 7.33 9.55
N ARG A 9 34.32 6.59 8.62
CA ARG A 9 34.71 5.23 8.24
C ARG A 9 34.70 5.13 6.73
N THR A 10 35.65 4.41 6.16
CA THR A 10 35.83 4.29 4.72
C THR A 10 35.67 2.85 4.27
N LEU A 11 34.92 2.63 3.22
CA LEU A 11 34.84 1.38 2.48
C LEU A 11 35.18 1.63 1.01
N THR A 12 36.17 0.90 0.51
CA THR A 12 36.58 0.97 -0.90
C THR A 12 36.16 -0.31 -1.59
N SER A 13 35.58 -0.20 -2.77
CA SER A 13 35.19 -1.36 -3.58
C SER A 13 36.43 -2.22 -3.90
N PRO A 14 36.36 -3.56 -3.72
CA PRO A 14 37.46 -4.46 -4.09
C PRO A 14 37.55 -4.64 -5.61
N TYR A 15 36.58 -4.15 -6.37
CA TYR A 15 36.54 -4.32 -7.83
C TYR A 15 37.09 -3.09 -8.55
N ARG A 16 38.04 -3.31 -9.48
CA ARG A 16 38.52 -2.27 -10.39
C ARG A 16 37.44 -1.95 -11.42
N ARG A 17 37.33 -0.68 -11.77
CA ARG A 17 36.36 -0.16 -12.74
C ARG A 17 36.68 -0.54 -14.17
N ASP A 18 37.92 -0.45 -14.56
CA ASP A 18 38.43 -0.82 -15.89
C ASP A 18 39.95 -0.96 -15.84
N GLU A 19 40.51 -1.87 -16.67
CA GLU A 19 41.98 -2.04 -16.74
C GLU A 19 42.72 -0.81 -17.31
N LYS A 20 41.99 0.12 -17.96
CA LYS A 20 42.53 1.32 -18.61
C LYS A 20 42.53 2.57 -17.72
N GLU A 21 41.70 2.65 -16.69
CA GLU A 21 41.67 3.77 -15.74
C GLU A 21 42.37 3.36 -14.44
N SER A 22 43.69 3.62 -14.38
CA SER A 22 44.48 3.30 -13.19
C SER A 22 44.02 4.10 -11.98
N GLY A 23 43.45 3.44 -10.99
CA GLY A 23 43.34 3.94 -9.62
C GLY A 23 42.00 4.45 -9.14
N MET A 24 40.94 4.47 -9.93
CA MET A 24 39.63 4.91 -9.46
C MET A 24 38.76 3.76 -8.98
N TYR A 25 38.53 3.69 -7.68
CA TYR A 25 37.59 2.75 -7.05
C TYR A 25 36.40 3.51 -6.52
N GLU A 26 35.20 2.93 -6.65
CA GLU A 26 34.05 3.46 -5.91
C GLU A 26 34.37 3.39 -4.42
N THR A 27 34.28 4.52 -3.74
CA THR A 27 34.59 4.61 -2.31
C THR A 27 33.42 5.25 -1.58
N ILE A 28 33.06 4.65 -0.45
CA ILE A 28 31.99 5.12 0.42
C ILE A 28 32.60 5.58 1.73
N TYR A 29 32.32 6.81 2.11
CA TYR A 29 32.67 7.37 3.41
C TYR A 29 31.40 7.47 4.26
N TYR A 30 31.41 6.82 5.40
CA TYR A 30 30.35 6.89 6.39
C TYR A 30 30.71 7.93 7.44
N LEU A 31 29.86 8.92 7.59
CA LEU A 31 30.04 10.03 8.53
C LEU A 31 28.95 10.01 9.59
N LEU A 32 29.33 10.37 10.81
CA LEU A 32 28.39 10.72 11.88
C LEU A 32 28.51 12.22 12.11
N VAL A 33 27.44 12.96 11.89
CA VAL A 33 27.42 14.43 11.91
C VAL A 33 26.39 14.92 12.91
N ASN A 34 26.78 15.89 13.75
CA ASN A 34 25.80 16.60 14.58
C ASN A 34 24.86 17.38 13.65
N MET A 35 23.55 17.28 13.89
CA MET A 35 22.56 17.93 13.05
C MET A 35 22.73 19.45 12.94
N ARG A 36 23.32 20.09 13.98
CA ARG A 36 23.62 21.52 13.97
C ARG A 36 24.76 21.88 13.05
N ASP A 37 25.72 20.95 12.85
CA ASP A 37 26.88 21.15 11.98
C ASP A 37 26.63 20.72 10.52
N LEU A 38 25.43 20.19 10.23
CA LEU A 38 25.05 19.75 8.88
C LEU A 38 25.03 20.97 7.93
N PRO A 39 25.79 20.93 6.80
CA PRO A 39 25.88 22.06 5.88
C PRO A 39 24.52 22.41 5.25
N GLU A 40 24.33 23.70 5.03
CA GLU A 40 23.20 24.22 4.27
C GLU A 40 23.45 24.10 2.77
N ASN A 41 22.37 24.16 2.00
CA ASN A 41 22.39 24.25 0.54
C ASN A 41 23.12 23.09 -0.17
N ILE A 42 23.04 21.87 0.36
CA ILE A 42 23.47 20.69 -0.39
C ILE A 42 22.48 20.48 -1.55
N PRO A 43 22.97 20.43 -2.81
CA PRO A 43 22.11 20.27 -3.97
C PRO A 43 21.31 18.97 -3.93
N MET A 44 20.08 19.00 -4.45
CA MET A 44 19.18 17.82 -4.52
C MET A 44 18.73 17.51 -5.96
N ASP A 45 19.30 18.16 -6.97
CA ASP A 45 18.91 17.95 -8.37
C ASP A 45 19.17 16.53 -8.86
N VAL A 46 20.17 15.86 -8.30
CA VAL A 46 20.49 14.46 -8.56
C VAL A 46 19.46 13.48 -7.99
N ASN A 47 18.57 13.93 -7.08
CA ASN A 47 17.51 13.13 -6.51
C ASN A 47 16.24 13.21 -7.38
N PRO A 48 15.72 12.12 -7.95
CA PRO A 48 14.51 12.15 -8.76
C PRO A 48 13.24 12.52 -7.97
N ARG A 49 13.34 12.62 -6.65
CA ARG A 49 12.20 12.91 -5.75
C ARG A 49 12.38 14.24 -5.01
N VAL A 50 11.50 15.17 -5.28
CA VAL A 50 11.43 16.42 -4.49
C VAL A 50 10.79 16.13 -3.12
N PRO A 51 11.42 16.51 -2.00
CA PRO A 51 10.86 16.32 -0.66
C PRO A 51 9.53 17.04 -0.47
N LYS A 52 8.48 16.28 -0.08
CA LYS A 52 7.14 16.82 0.24
C LYS A 52 6.92 16.83 1.74
N MET A 53 7.15 17.95 2.41
CA MET A 53 7.13 18.08 3.88
C MET A 53 5.72 18.06 4.51
N GLY A 54 4.66 18.13 3.72
CA GLY A 54 3.27 18.02 4.21
C GLY A 54 2.79 16.59 4.49
N THR A 55 3.57 15.56 4.14
CA THR A 55 3.19 14.16 4.30
C THR A 55 3.28 13.68 5.75
N ASN A 56 2.55 12.61 6.10
CA ASN A 56 2.63 12.02 7.45
C ASN A 56 4.05 11.50 7.78
N VAL A 57 4.77 10.98 6.78
CA VAL A 57 6.16 10.55 6.94
C VAL A 57 7.06 11.72 7.29
N ALA A 58 6.94 12.84 6.56
CA ALA A 58 7.70 14.05 6.85
C ALA A 58 7.38 14.64 8.24
N LYS A 59 6.11 14.62 8.65
CA LYS A 59 5.71 15.07 10.00
C LYS A 59 6.34 14.22 11.11
N ARG A 60 6.41 12.90 10.93
CA ARG A 60 7.11 12.00 11.88
C ARG A 60 8.62 12.27 11.90
N LEU A 61 9.22 12.54 10.75
CA LEU A 61 10.63 12.91 10.68
C LEU A 61 10.90 14.22 11.42
N ILE A 62 10.08 15.25 11.20
CA ILE A 62 10.19 16.55 11.92
C ILE A 62 10.08 16.33 13.42
N HIS A 63 9.10 15.51 13.85
CA HIS A 63 8.92 15.17 15.27
C HIS A 63 10.19 14.49 15.82
N ALA A 64 10.71 13.47 15.12
CA ALA A 64 11.92 12.77 15.52
C ALA A 64 13.19 13.66 15.54
N VAL A 65 13.24 14.75 14.76
CA VAL A 65 14.34 15.72 14.82
C VAL A 65 14.29 16.55 16.10
N VAL A 66 13.11 16.98 16.56
CA VAL A 66 12.96 17.92 17.68
C VAL A 66 12.76 17.26 19.05
N GLU A 67 12.35 15.98 19.09
CA GLU A 67 12.20 15.24 20.34
C GLU A 67 13.52 15.01 21.07
N PRO A 68 13.50 14.83 22.40
CA PRO A 68 14.71 14.68 23.20
C PRO A 68 15.45 13.35 23.00
N GLU A 69 14.85 12.34 22.37
CA GLU A 69 15.49 11.06 22.11
C GLU A 69 16.71 11.20 21.18
N THR A 70 17.80 10.53 21.53
CA THR A 70 19.11 10.66 20.84
C THR A 70 19.37 9.55 19.83
N ASP A 71 18.47 8.59 19.66
CA ASP A 71 18.61 7.40 18.82
C ASP A 71 18.26 7.64 17.33
N PHE A 72 18.02 8.88 16.93
CA PHE A 72 17.70 9.22 15.55
C PHE A 72 18.65 8.62 14.53
N TYR A 73 19.97 8.67 14.80
CA TYR A 73 21.00 8.14 13.89
C TYR A 73 20.94 6.63 13.70
N VAL A 74 20.34 5.88 14.65
CA VAL A 74 20.09 4.43 14.53
C VAL A 74 18.83 4.16 13.74
N ASN A 75 17.76 4.90 14.05
CA ASN A 75 16.41 4.68 13.53
C ASN A 75 16.22 5.28 12.13
N ASN A 76 17.01 6.31 11.76
CA ASN A 76 16.94 6.94 10.44
C ASN A 76 17.98 6.35 9.48
N ARG A 77 17.64 6.23 8.21
CA ARG A 77 18.55 5.72 7.17
C ARG A 77 19.72 6.66 6.86
N GLY A 78 19.59 7.93 7.22
CA GLY A 78 20.60 8.95 6.95
C GLY A 78 20.40 9.64 5.61
N ILE A 79 21.49 10.22 5.11
CA ILE A 79 21.55 10.99 3.86
C ILE A 79 22.64 10.38 3.00
N VAL A 80 22.38 10.18 1.72
CA VAL A 80 23.35 9.68 0.74
C VAL A 80 23.71 10.80 -0.21
N ILE A 81 25.01 11.10 -0.32
CA ILE A 81 25.55 12.16 -1.16
C ILE A 81 26.48 11.54 -2.21
N SER A 82 26.30 11.89 -3.47
CA SER A 82 27.30 11.70 -4.51
C SER A 82 28.21 12.91 -4.55
N ALA A 83 29.52 12.69 -4.61
CA ALA A 83 30.50 13.77 -4.65
C ALA A 83 31.62 13.48 -5.66
N GLN A 84 32.23 14.56 -6.17
CA GLN A 84 33.37 14.52 -7.06
C GLN A 84 34.65 14.10 -6.30
N ALA A 85 34.83 14.67 -5.11
CA ALA A 85 35.97 14.36 -4.24
C ALA A 85 35.59 14.47 -2.76
N PHE A 86 36.39 13.78 -1.92
CA PHE A 86 36.26 13.78 -0.47
C PHE A 86 37.64 13.85 0.18
N SER A 87 37.78 14.70 1.19
CA SER A 87 38.97 14.72 2.05
C SER A 87 38.57 14.85 3.52
N PHE A 88 39.38 14.28 4.40
CA PHE A 88 39.18 14.32 5.85
C PHE A 88 40.44 14.81 6.56
N ASN A 89 40.31 15.90 7.30
CA ASN A 89 41.34 16.40 8.21
C ASN A 89 41.06 15.85 9.61
N SER A 90 41.85 14.88 10.03
CA SER A 90 41.69 14.22 11.33
C SER A 90 42.08 15.11 12.52
N THR A 91 42.89 16.16 12.30
CA THR A 91 43.31 17.08 13.36
C THR A 91 42.14 17.95 13.81
N ASP A 92 41.38 18.46 12.86
CA ASP A 92 40.29 19.40 13.12
C ASP A 92 38.93 18.67 13.15
N SER A 93 38.93 17.36 12.87
CA SER A 93 37.71 16.56 12.68
C SER A 93 36.78 17.15 11.61
N GLU A 94 37.36 17.67 10.52
CA GLU A 94 36.64 18.31 9.43
C GLU A 94 36.71 17.46 8.14
N VAL A 95 35.58 17.42 7.44
CA VAL A 95 35.52 16.86 6.09
C VAL A 95 35.29 17.98 5.08
N THR A 96 35.92 17.83 3.92
CA THR A 96 35.62 18.65 2.75
C THR A 96 35.06 17.74 1.66
N ILE A 97 33.88 18.10 1.15
CA ILE A 97 33.19 17.43 0.06
C ILE A 97 33.17 18.37 -1.14
N ASP A 98 33.66 17.88 -2.27
CA ASP A 98 33.57 18.57 -3.55
C ASP A 98 32.34 18.10 -4.31
N LEU A 99 31.46 19.03 -4.66
CA LEU A 99 30.22 18.74 -5.40
C LEU A 99 30.27 19.30 -6.84
N GLY A 100 31.48 19.60 -7.33
CA GLY A 100 31.68 20.17 -8.64
C GLY A 100 31.14 21.60 -8.80
N GLU A 101 31.05 22.06 -10.03
CA GLU A 101 30.55 23.40 -10.35
C GLU A 101 29.03 23.36 -10.53
N GLN A 102 28.30 23.94 -9.57
CA GLN A 102 26.82 23.89 -9.57
C GLN A 102 26.16 24.68 -10.71
N ASN A 103 26.90 25.47 -11.43
CA ASN A 103 26.48 26.13 -12.68
C ASN A 103 26.65 25.22 -13.91
N ASP A 104 27.43 24.14 -13.80
CA ASP A 104 27.53 23.10 -14.84
C ASP A 104 26.38 22.10 -14.66
N GLU A 105 25.65 21.83 -15.75
CA GLU A 105 24.49 20.94 -15.72
C GLU A 105 24.88 19.48 -15.41
N ASN A 106 26.04 19.03 -15.91
CA ASN A 106 26.50 17.65 -15.68
C ASN A 106 26.89 17.45 -14.22
N ASP A 107 27.59 18.40 -13.61
CA ASP A 107 27.96 18.34 -12.20
C ASP A 107 26.72 18.40 -11.30
N ARG A 108 25.78 19.29 -11.59
CA ARG A 108 24.52 19.42 -10.88
C ARG A 108 23.67 18.15 -10.91
N LEU A 109 23.67 17.43 -12.03
CA LEU A 109 22.96 16.14 -12.18
C LEU A 109 23.76 14.94 -11.67
N SER A 110 25.03 15.13 -11.30
CA SER A 110 25.93 14.07 -10.85
C SER A 110 26.22 14.12 -9.35
N TYR A 111 26.27 15.32 -8.75
CA TYR A 111 26.73 15.53 -7.37
C TYR A 111 25.66 16.24 -6.52
N GLY A 112 25.43 15.70 -5.31
CA GLY A 112 24.42 16.19 -4.37
C GLY A 112 23.74 15.05 -3.62
N ILE A 113 22.60 15.34 -3.01
CA ILE A 113 21.83 14.37 -2.23
C ILE A 113 21.10 13.40 -3.16
N LEU A 114 21.54 12.15 -3.21
CA LEU A 114 20.93 11.03 -3.95
C LEU A 114 19.71 10.46 -3.26
N ASP A 115 19.78 10.29 -1.94
CA ASP A 115 18.71 9.77 -1.09
C ASP A 115 18.73 10.47 0.28
N GLY A 116 17.61 10.40 1.01
CA GLY A 116 17.48 11.07 2.30
C GLY A 116 17.12 12.56 2.19
N GLY A 117 16.64 13.05 1.06
CA GLY A 117 16.21 14.45 0.89
C GLY A 117 15.16 14.89 1.89
N HIS A 118 14.20 14.05 2.26
CA HIS A 118 13.24 14.34 3.33
C HIS A 118 13.92 14.50 4.70
N THR A 119 14.90 13.64 5.01
CA THR A 119 15.69 13.71 6.25
C THR A 119 16.48 15.00 6.30
N TYR A 120 17.19 15.36 5.23
CA TYR A 120 17.92 16.61 5.12
C TYR A 120 17.02 17.81 5.33
N THR A 121 15.91 17.89 4.60
CA THR A 121 14.97 19.01 4.69
C THR A 121 14.34 19.13 6.08
N ALA A 122 14.00 18.00 6.71
CA ALA A 122 13.45 17.99 8.07
C ALA A 122 14.45 18.55 9.09
N ILE A 123 15.73 18.17 8.97
CA ILE A 123 16.80 18.70 9.84
C ILE A 123 17.01 20.19 9.57
N MET A 124 17.17 20.60 8.31
CA MET A 124 17.42 22.01 7.97
C MET A 124 16.33 22.95 8.49
N GLN A 125 15.06 22.53 8.41
CA GLN A 125 13.92 23.35 8.83
C GLN A 125 13.68 23.36 10.35
N ASN A 126 14.29 22.42 11.10
CA ASN A 126 13.91 22.23 12.51
C ASN A 126 15.10 22.05 13.48
N ARG A 127 16.35 22.03 13.01
CA ARG A 127 17.51 21.82 13.87
C ARG A 127 17.66 22.87 14.99
N ASP A 128 17.19 24.08 14.75
CA ASP A 128 17.21 25.17 15.75
C ASP A 128 16.21 24.95 16.89
N LYS A 129 15.26 24.01 16.73
CA LYS A 129 14.29 23.61 17.74
C LYS A 129 14.77 22.44 18.62
N ILE A 130 15.92 21.85 18.31
CA ILE A 130 16.53 20.82 19.15
C ILE A 130 16.92 21.47 20.48
N PRO A 131 16.55 20.91 21.65
CA PRO A 131 16.93 21.48 22.95
C PRO A 131 18.46 21.67 23.06
N GLU A 132 18.91 22.80 23.59
CA GLU A 132 20.35 23.17 23.63
C GLU A 132 21.25 22.15 24.34
N ASN A 133 20.70 21.47 25.35
CA ASN A 133 21.39 20.43 26.11
C ASN A 133 21.39 19.05 25.45
N ILE A 134 20.88 18.92 24.22
CA ILE A 134 20.79 17.65 23.50
C ILE A 134 21.59 17.72 22.22
N GLU A 135 22.48 16.73 22.04
CA GLU A 135 23.17 16.51 20.78
C GLU A 135 22.49 15.42 19.99
N LYS A 136 22.13 15.71 18.75
CA LYS A 136 21.50 14.78 17.83
C LYS A 136 22.34 14.59 16.59
N TYR A 137 22.45 13.35 16.16
CA TYR A 137 23.33 12.97 15.05
C TYR A 137 22.55 12.39 13.90
N VAL A 138 23.09 12.59 12.69
CA VAL A 138 22.62 11.97 11.46
C VAL A 138 23.78 11.24 10.78
N ARG A 139 23.49 10.10 10.16
CA ARG A 139 24.47 9.39 9.33
C ARG A 139 24.45 9.96 7.93
N ILE A 140 25.65 10.14 7.36
CA ILE A 140 25.81 10.54 5.96
C ILE A 140 26.69 9.49 5.27
N GLU A 141 26.27 9.03 4.11
CA GLU A 141 27.11 8.30 3.17
C GLU A 141 27.57 9.25 2.07
N VAL A 142 28.86 9.41 1.89
CA VAL A 142 29.43 10.13 0.75
C VAL A 142 30.05 9.10 -0.19
N ILE A 143 29.59 9.08 -1.44
CA ILE A 143 30.04 8.13 -2.44
C ILE A 143 30.77 8.92 -3.54
N ILE A 144 32.02 8.55 -3.80
CA ILE A 144 32.82 9.11 -4.88
C ILE A 144 33.08 8.08 -5.98
N ASN A 145 33.40 8.55 -7.16
CA ASN A 145 33.71 7.73 -8.33
C ASN A 145 32.53 6.84 -8.77
N VAL A 146 31.31 7.32 -8.68
CA VAL A 146 30.10 6.58 -9.10
C VAL A 146 30.05 6.46 -10.63
N LEU A 147 29.99 5.21 -11.14
CA LEU A 147 29.92 4.92 -12.59
C LEU A 147 28.63 5.36 -13.25
N ASN A 148 27.52 5.07 -12.61
CA ASN A 148 26.20 5.32 -13.14
C ASN A 148 25.31 5.87 -12.03
N ILE A 149 25.26 7.18 -11.99
CA ILE A 149 24.52 7.91 -10.94
C ILE A 149 23.02 7.61 -11.00
N THR A 150 22.45 7.51 -12.20
CA THR A 150 21.02 7.20 -12.37
C THR A 150 20.69 5.82 -11.81
N ARG A 151 21.50 4.81 -12.16
CA ARG A 151 21.31 3.45 -11.63
C ARG A 151 21.48 3.39 -10.11
N LEU A 152 22.44 4.12 -9.55
CA LEU A 152 22.64 4.18 -8.10
C LEU A 152 21.46 4.88 -7.43
N SER A 153 21.02 6.00 -7.97
CA SER A 153 19.86 6.75 -7.48
C SER A 153 18.59 5.90 -7.52
N ASP A 154 18.32 5.22 -8.64
CA ASP A 154 17.18 4.31 -8.77
C ASP A 154 17.25 3.16 -7.76
N ALA A 155 18.42 2.51 -7.62
CA ALA A 155 18.61 1.41 -6.68
C ALA A 155 18.41 1.87 -5.22
N ARG A 156 18.89 3.04 -4.83
CA ARG A 156 18.73 3.61 -3.48
C ARG A 156 17.29 4.06 -3.21
N ASN A 157 16.64 4.66 -4.19
CA ASN A 157 15.24 5.10 -4.08
C ASN A 157 14.23 3.94 -4.22
N THR A 158 14.62 2.84 -4.85
CA THR A 158 13.81 1.61 -5.00
C THR A 158 14.11 0.60 -3.89
N SER A 159 15.21 0.79 -3.14
CA SER A 159 15.53 -0.05 -1.99
C SER A 159 14.38 0.02 -0.98
N VAL A 160 13.79 -1.12 -0.78
CA VAL A 160 12.54 -1.44 -0.09
C VAL A 160 12.33 -0.59 1.16
N GLN A 161 11.44 0.38 1.10
CA GLN A 161 10.73 0.82 2.30
C GLN A 161 9.94 -0.41 2.77
N VAL A 162 10.25 -0.90 3.97
CA VAL A 162 9.39 -1.88 4.64
C VAL A 162 8.02 -1.21 4.71
N SER A 163 7.02 -1.80 4.05
CA SER A 163 5.69 -1.20 4.00
C SER A 163 5.10 -1.15 5.41
N ASP A 164 4.18 -0.21 5.64
CA ASP A 164 3.40 -0.18 6.88
C ASP A 164 2.72 -1.53 7.15
N ILE A 165 2.34 -2.26 6.12
CA ILE A 165 1.74 -3.61 6.21
C ILE A 165 2.74 -4.63 6.73
N ALA A 166 4.00 -4.60 6.25
CA ALA A 166 5.03 -5.53 6.69
C ALA A 166 5.48 -5.26 8.13
N LEU A 167 5.57 -3.98 8.54
CA LEU A 167 5.82 -3.61 9.93
C LEU A 167 4.68 -4.05 10.85
N PHE A 168 3.43 -3.87 10.42
CA PHE A 168 2.25 -4.28 11.16
C PHE A 168 2.18 -5.81 11.33
N ASN A 169 2.67 -6.58 10.34
CA ASN A 169 2.78 -8.03 10.45
C ASN A 169 3.85 -8.45 11.47
N LEU A 170 4.95 -7.71 11.61
CA LEU A 170 5.98 -7.98 12.62
C LEU A 170 5.47 -7.78 14.06
N GLU A 171 4.41 -7.00 14.25
CA GLU A 171 3.72 -6.78 15.53
C GLU A 171 2.64 -7.85 15.79
N ASP A 172 2.61 -8.96 15.04
CA ASP A 172 1.60 -10.04 15.09
C ASP A 172 0.14 -9.54 14.94
N SER A 173 -0.04 -8.39 14.36
CA SER A 173 -1.34 -7.70 14.29
C SER A 173 -2.29 -8.34 13.27
N PHE A 174 -1.85 -9.34 12.51
CA PHE A 174 -2.67 -10.20 11.64
C PHE A 174 -3.00 -11.56 12.26
N GLU A 175 -2.68 -11.79 13.54
CA GLU A 175 -2.89 -13.09 14.21
C GLU A 175 -4.34 -13.56 14.10
N ASP A 176 -5.31 -12.68 14.30
CA ASP A 176 -6.73 -13.04 14.16
C ASP A 176 -7.09 -13.50 12.74
N ILE A 177 -6.51 -12.86 11.70
CA ILE A 177 -6.69 -13.29 10.32
C ILE A 177 -6.05 -14.66 10.12
N HIS A 178 -4.78 -14.84 10.51
CA HIS A 178 -4.07 -16.12 10.41
C HIS A 178 -4.86 -17.27 11.05
N ARG A 179 -5.34 -17.05 12.29
CA ARG A 179 -6.09 -18.06 13.03
C ARG A 179 -7.39 -18.47 12.33
N VAL A 180 -8.11 -17.48 11.78
CA VAL A 180 -9.41 -17.72 11.13
C VAL A 180 -9.28 -18.45 9.81
N ILE A 181 -8.25 -18.14 9.02
CA ILE A 181 -8.10 -18.73 7.68
C ILE A 181 -7.13 -19.90 7.62
N LYS A 182 -6.54 -20.34 8.73
CA LYS A 182 -5.47 -21.36 8.77
C LYS A 182 -5.82 -22.67 8.05
N ASP A 183 -7.09 -23.07 8.10
CA ASP A 183 -7.58 -24.31 7.50
C ASP A 183 -8.17 -24.08 6.09
N GLU A 184 -8.14 -22.86 5.58
CA GLU A 184 -8.65 -22.48 4.27
C GLU A 184 -7.63 -22.77 3.17
N THR A 185 -8.09 -23.20 1.99
CA THR A 185 -7.24 -23.59 0.85
C THR A 185 -6.39 -22.45 0.29
N TYR A 186 -6.73 -21.21 0.60
CA TYR A 186 -6.02 -20.01 0.19
C TYR A 186 -5.06 -19.46 1.25
N ALA A 187 -5.04 -19.99 2.48
CA ALA A 187 -4.23 -19.48 3.58
C ALA A 187 -2.75 -19.31 3.20
N GLU A 188 -2.13 -20.35 2.64
CA GLU A 188 -0.74 -20.35 2.21
C GLU A 188 -0.45 -19.43 1.00
N LYS A 189 -1.50 -18.96 0.33
CA LYS A 189 -1.40 -18.07 -0.83
C LYS A 189 -1.42 -16.58 -0.47
N ILE A 190 -1.62 -16.26 0.81
CA ILE A 190 -1.66 -14.87 1.30
C ILE A 190 -0.26 -14.33 1.54
N ALA A 191 0.10 -13.22 0.90
CA ALA A 191 1.31 -12.45 1.16
C ALA A 191 1.04 -11.42 2.27
N TYR A 192 1.77 -11.52 3.37
CA TYR A 192 1.72 -10.58 4.50
C TYR A 192 2.87 -9.57 4.48
N LYS A 193 3.87 -9.82 3.66
CA LYS A 193 5.03 -8.94 3.47
C LYS A 193 5.14 -8.53 2.02
N ASP A 194 5.71 -7.35 1.81
CA ASP A 194 6.13 -6.96 0.46
C ASP A 194 7.19 -7.95 -0.03
N ASN A 195 7.16 -8.25 -1.33
CA ASN A 195 8.08 -9.20 -2.01
C ASN A 195 7.89 -10.68 -1.64
N GLU A 196 6.87 -11.08 -0.90
CA GLU A 196 6.47 -12.48 -0.89
C GLU A 196 5.90 -12.86 -2.26
N ASN A 197 6.45 -13.90 -2.87
CA ASN A 197 5.98 -14.40 -4.17
C ASN A 197 4.71 -15.26 -3.97
N LYS A 198 3.64 -14.62 -3.52
CA LYS A 198 2.32 -15.23 -3.31
C LYS A 198 1.25 -14.45 -4.07
N PRO A 199 0.23 -15.13 -4.62
CA PRO A 199 -0.72 -14.51 -5.55
C PRO A 199 -1.67 -13.50 -4.90
N ILE A 200 -1.91 -13.58 -3.58
CA ILE A 200 -2.92 -12.78 -2.89
C ILE A 200 -2.26 -11.91 -1.83
N ASN A 201 -2.35 -10.60 -1.96
CA ASN A 201 -1.88 -9.70 -0.90
C ASN A 201 -2.90 -9.64 0.23
N VAL A 202 -2.46 -9.60 1.50
CA VAL A 202 -3.34 -9.50 2.68
C VAL A 202 -4.29 -8.31 2.59
N SER A 203 -3.89 -7.24 1.91
CA SER A 203 -4.76 -6.08 1.67
C SER A 203 -6.07 -6.41 0.97
N GLU A 204 -6.12 -7.49 0.19
CA GLU A 204 -7.37 -7.93 -0.45
C GLU A 204 -8.36 -8.47 0.60
N LEU A 205 -7.88 -9.23 1.62
CA LEU A 205 -8.74 -9.65 2.75
C LEU A 205 -9.22 -8.44 3.57
N LEU A 206 -8.33 -7.46 3.79
CA LEU A 206 -8.72 -6.23 4.51
C LEU A 206 -9.80 -5.43 3.76
N ARG A 207 -9.79 -5.47 2.42
CA ARG A 207 -10.83 -4.83 1.60
C ARG A 207 -12.20 -5.49 1.81
N LEU A 208 -12.25 -6.83 1.97
CA LEU A 208 -13.48 -7.55 2.29
C LEU A 208 -14.02 -7.14 3.66
N LEU A 209 -13.16 -7.10 4.68
CA LEU A 209 -13.55 -6.64 6.02
C LEU A 209 -14.04 -5.19 6.01
N TYR A 210 -13.36 -4.31 5.28
CA TYR A 210 -13.78 -2.92 5.16
C TYR A 210 -15.15 -2.79 4.49
N ALA A 211 -15.41 -3.57 3.45
CA ALA A 211 -16.66 -3.60 2.72
C ALA A 211 -17.86 -3.96 3.60
N PHE A 212 -17.65 -4.85 4.56
CA PHE A 212 -18.68 -5.34 5.48
C PHE A 212 -18.65 -4.70 6.88
N ASN A 213 -18.02 -3.54 7.01
CA ASN A 213 -18.05 -2.77 8.25
C ASN A 213 -19.43 -2.12 8.48
N ILE A 214 -20.39 -2.92 8.96
CA ILE A 214 -21.77 -2.48 9.22
C ILE A 214 -21.90 -1.44 10.34
N LYS A 215 -20.88 -1.30 11.20
CA LYS A 215 -20.86 -0.17 12.17
C LYS A 215 -20.64 1.18 11.52
N LYS A 216 -19.85 1.21 10.45
CA LYS A 216 -19.57 2.44 9.70
C LYS A 216 -20.57 2.65 8.56
N TYR A 217 -21.08 1.59 7.99
CA TYR A 217 -21.98 1.56 6.83
C TYR A 217 -23.22 0.71 7.16
N PRO A 218 -24.06 1.16 8.12
CA PRO A 218 -25.16 0.35 8.64
C PRO A 218 -26.32 0.19 7.64
N ASP A 219 -26.47 1.13 6.72
CA ASP A 219 -27.61 1.25 5.84
C ASP A 219 -27.20 1.77 4.44
N ASP A 220 -28.20 2.24 3.67
CA ASP A 220 -28.03 2.82 2.34
C ASP A 220 -27.64 4.31 2.34
N SER A 221 -27.43 4.95 3.47
CA SER A 221 -27.00 6.36 3.53
C SER A 221 -25.56 6.56 3.04
N MET A 222 -24.72 5.54 3.23
CA MET A 222 -23.30 5.56 2.84
C MET A 222 -22.86 4.22 2.23
N ALA A 223 -22.03 4.30 1.19
CA ALA A 223 -21.42 3.14 0.54
C ALA A 223 -19.92 3.02 0.87
N PRO A 224 -19.39 1.80 1.10
CA PRO A 224 -17.97 1.57 1.39
C PRO A 224 -17.10 1.60 0.12
N ILE A 225 -17.21 2.64 -0.71
CA ILE A 225 -16.55 2.74 -2.02
C ILE A 225 -15.02 2.62 -1.91
N GLN A 226 -14.44 3.04 -0.78
CA GLN A 226 -13.01 2.91 -0.50
C GLN A 226 -12.52 1.46 -0.51
N SER A 227 -13.39 0.48 -0.27
CA SER A 227 -13.04 -0.94 -0.41
C SER A 227 -12.61 -1.29 -1.84
N TYR A 228 -13.14 -0.59 -2.85
CA TYR A 228 -12.77 -0.80 -4.25
C TYR A 228 -11.42 -0.17 -4.62
N PHE A 229 -11.15 1.10 -4.26
CA PHE A 229 -9.97 1.81 -4.76
C PHE A 229 -9.05 2.42 -3.68
N GLY A 230 -9.41 2.32 -2.41
CA GLY A 230 -8.73 3.02 -1.32
C GLY A 230 -7.85 2.12 -0.46
N LYS A 231 -6.90 1.33 -1.00
CA LYS A 231 -6.07 0.37 -0.23
C LYS A 231 -5.43 0.99 1.01
N ALA A 232 -4.85 2.18 0.90
CA ALA A 232 -4.22 2.86 2.04
C ALA A 232 -5.23 3.24 3.13
N GLN A 233 -6.44 3.70 2.75
CA GLN A 233 -7.51 4.02 3.69
C GLN A 233 -8.09 2.76 4.36
N VAL A 234 -8.20 1.67 3.62
CA VAL A 234 -8.63 0.36 4.14
C VAL A 234 -7.65 -0.13 5.20
N PHE A 235 -6.35 -0.11 4.90
CA PHE A 235 -5.31 -0.51 5.84
C PHE A 235 -5.28 0.39 7.09
N LYS A 236 -5.33 1.72 6.90
CA LYS A 236 -5.41 2.67 8.02
C LYS A 236 -6.59 2.35 8.95
N ARG A 237 -7.76 2.07 8.37
CA ARG A 237 -8.96 1.74 9.16
C ARG A 237 -8.82 0.42 9.90
N TYR A 238 -8.22 -0.59 9.28
CA TYR A 238 -7.94 -1.85 9.94
C TYR A 238 -6.99 -1.65 11.13
N LYS A 239 -5.89 -0.93 10.92
CA LYS A 239 -4.91 -0.61 11.97
C LYS A 239 -5.54 0.10 13.19
N GLU A 240 -6.52 0.97 12.96
CA GLU A 240 -7.25 1.68 14.02
C GLU A 240 -8.24 0.81 14.79
N ALA A 241 -8.72 -0.30 14.21
CA ALA A 241 -9.91 -0.99 14.70
C ALA A 241 -9.77 -2.51 14.87
N TYR A 242 -8.70 -3.16 14.39
CA TYR A 242 -8.54 -4.63 14.39
C TYR A 242 -8.71 -5.27 15.77
N ASN A 243 -8.30 -4.57 16.85
CA ASN A 243 -8.41 -5.05 18.22
C ASN A 243 -9.81 -4.85 18.86
N THR A 244 -10.75 -4.20 18.16
CA THR A 244 -12.11 -4.03 18.69
C THR A 244 -12.91 -5.33 18.60
N GLY A 245 -13.81 -5.58 19.55
CA GLY A 245 -14.67 -6.76 19.57
C GLY A 245 -15.45 -6.94 18.26
N PHE A 246 -15.94 -5.82 17.67
CA PHE A 246 -16.59 -5.87 16.35
C PHE A 246 -15.67 -6.39 15.23
N TYR A 247 -14.44 -5.88 15.11
CA TYR A 247 -13.53 -6.33 14.05
C TYR A 247 -13.07 -7.76 14.26
N LYS A 248 -12.84 -8.19 15.51
CA LYS A 248 -12.55 -9.59 15.85
C LYS A 248 -13.71 -10.51 15.47
N ALA A 249 -14.96 -10.09 15.72
CA ALA A 249 -16.15 -10.81 15.32
C ALA A 249 -16.28 -10.88 13.79
N LEU A 250 -16.12 -9.74 13.11
CA LEU A 250 -16.19 -9.66 11.64
C LEU A 250 -15.08 -10.47 10.97
N THR A 251 -13.87 -10.52 11.55
CA THR A 251 -12.76 -11.32 11.02
C THR A 251 -13.09 -12.80 10.94
N LYS A 252 -13.92 -13.33 11.87
CA LYS A 252 -14.38 -14.73 11.84
C LYS A 252 -15.22 -15.05 10.60
N GLU A 253 -15.83 -14.03 9.99
CA GLU A 253 -16.65 -14.18 8.78
C GLU A 253 -15.83 -14.14 7.47
N LEU A 254 -14.49 -13.94 7.54
CA LEU A 254 -13.64 -13.94 6.36
C LEU A 254 -13.83 -15.14 5.43
N PRO A 255 -13.94 -16.40 5.92
CA PRO A 255 -14.17 -17.54 5.03
C PRO A 255 -15.46 -17.41 4.21
N VAL A 256 -16.53 -16.91 4.82
CA VAL A 256 -17.82 -16.68 4.13
C VAL A 256 -17.69 -15.54 3.14
N LEU A 257 -17.00 -14.43 3.51
CA LEU A 257 -16.78 -13.29 2.63
C LEU A 257 -15.94 -13.67 1.40
N VAL A 258 -14.89 -14.44 1.60
CA VAL A 258 -14.04 -14.96 0.50
C VAL A 258 -14.86 -15.88 -0.40
N LYS A 259 -15.64 -16.80 0.18
CA LYS A 259 -16.49 -17.72 -0.58
C LYS A 259 -17.53 -16.94 -1.41
N LEU A 260 -18.17 -15.93 -0.82
CA LEU A 260 -19.15 -15.08 -1.53
C LEU A 260 -18.49 -14.31 -2.68
N TYR A 261 -17.32 -13.70 -2.45
CA TYR A 261 -16.61 -12.95 -3.47
C TYR A 261 -16.27 -13.83 -4.69
N ASP A 262 -15.65 -14.98 -4.44
CA ASP A 262 -15.26 -15.91 -5.51
C ASP A 262 -16.46 -16.54 -6.21
N TYR A 263 -17.56 -16.80 -5.48
CA TYR A 263 -18.78 -17.34 -6.07
C TYR A 263 -19.43 -16.31 -7.01
N ILE A 264 -19.50 -15.05 -6.60
CA ILE A 264 -19.96 -13.97 -7.48
C ILE A 264 -19.06 -13.87 -8.72
N GLU A 265 -17.73 -13.85 -8.55
CA GLU A 265 -16.77 -13.77 -9.67
C GLU A 265 -16.98 -14.92 -10.66
N GLN A 266 -17.18 -16.15 -10.18
CA GLN A 266 -17.37 -17.34 -11.00
C GLN A 266 -18.72 -17.35 -11.73
N ASP A 267 -19.80 -16.93 -11.06
CA ASP A 267 -21.17 -17.04 -11.54
C ASP A 267 -21.67 -15.78 -12.32
N LEU A 268 -20.89 -14.68 -12.28
CA LEU A 268 -21.32 -13.40 -12.86
C LEU A 268 -21.65 -13.51 -14.34
N ALA A 269 -20.93 -14.33 -15.12
CA ALA A 269 -21.22 -14.58 -16.52
C ALA A 269 -22.60 -15.27 -16.72
N ASN A 270 -22.96 -16.22 -15.84
CA ASN A 270 -24.26 -16.89 -15.89
C ASN A 270 -25.39 -15.91 -15.59
N LYS A 271 -25.24 -15.09 -14.53
CA LYS A 271 -26.22 -14.05 -14.17
C LYS A 271 -26.36 -12.98 -15.24
N TYR A 272 -25.26 -12.62 -15.93
CA TYR A 272 -25.31 -11.73 -17.08
C TYR A 272 -26.10 -12.34 -18.24
N ASN A 273 -25.87 -13.61 -18.54
CA ASN A 273 -26.61 -14.34 -19.58
C ASN A 273 -28.09 -14.49 -19.23
N GLU A 274 -28.41 -14.76 -17.95
CA GLU A 274 -29.76 -14.83 -17.44
C GLU A 274 -30.52 -13.52 -17.66
N TYR A 275 -29.95 -12.39 -17.23
CA TYR A 275 -30.61 -11.09 -17.41
C TYR A 275 -30.71 -10.68 -18.90
N LYS A 276 -29.69 -10.94 -19.72
CA LYS A 276 -29.76 -10.65 -21.15
C LYS A 276 -30.83 -11.47 -21.89
N LYS A 277 -30.96 -12.74 -21.53
CA LYS A 277 -32.02 -13.62 -22.06
C LYS A 277 -33.39 -13.11 -21.66
N SER A 278 -33.61 -12.62 -20.47
CA SER A 278 -34.88 -12.01 -20.02
C SER A 278 -35.28 -10.77 -20.84
N LEU A 279 -34.28 -10.07 -21.43
CA LEU A 279 -34.48 -8.96 -22.35
C LEU A 279 -34.64 -9.39 -23.83
N GLY A 280 -34.68 -10.70 -24.13
CA GLY A 280 -34.87 -11.24 -25.48
C GLY A 280 -33.58 -11.48 -26.28
N PHE A 281 -32.39 -11.33 -25.68
CA PHE A 281 -31.12 -11.66 -26.37
C PHE A 281 -30.91 -13.17 -26.41
N SER A 282 -30.86 -13.77 -27.60
CA SER A 282 -30.70 -15.21 -27.78
C SER A 282 -29.25 -15.68 -27.48
N HIS A 283 -28.23 -14.87 -27.78
CA HIS A 283 -26.81 -15.21 -27.64
C HIS A 283 -26.04 -14.04 -27.02
N PRO A 284 -26.12 -13.83 -25.70
CA PRO A 284 -25.37 -12.78 -25.04
C PRO A 284 -23.86 -13.12 -25.03
N HIS A 285 -23.02 -12.09 -25.30
CA HIS A 285 -21.57 -12.22 -25.37
C HIS A 285 -20.91 -11.47 -24.19
N PHE A 286 -20.78 -12.12 -23.04
CA PHE A 286 -20.21 -11.53 -21.83
C PHE A 286 -18.77 -11.07 -22.04
N GLY A 287 -17.94 -11.84 -22.76
CA GLY A 287 -16.54 -11.50 -23.05
C GLY A 287 -16.34 -10.26 -23.93
N ASN A 288 -17.39 -9.72 -24.54
CA ASN A 288 -17.30 -8.48 -25.34
C ASN A 288 -17.51 -7.22 -24.48
N VAL A 289 -17.82 -7.37 -23.20
CA VAL A 289 -18.03 -6.23 -22.31
C VAL A 289 -16.67 -5.64 -21.91
N LYS A 290 -16.51 -4.33 -22.03
CA LYS A 290 -15.25 -3.65 -21.63
C LYS A 290 -14.91 -3.94 -20.17
N GLY A 291 -13.68 -4.36 -19.92
CA GLY A 291 -13.21 -4.74 -18.58
C GLY A 291 -13.52 -6.19 -18.20
N ILE A 292 -13.97 -6.99 -19.18
CA ILE A 292 -14.08 -8.44 -19.10
C ILE A 292 -13.22 -9.02 -20.21
N GLU A 293 -12.35 -9.96 -19.86
CA GLU A 293 -11.47 -10.63 -20.80
C GLU A 293 -11.81 -12.13 -20.79
N TYR A 294 -12.09 -12.66 -21.99
CA TYR A 294 -12.26 -14.10 -22.17
C TYR A 294 -10.89 -14.78 -22.24
N MET A 295 -10.66 -15.76 -21.40
CA MET A 295 -9.39 -16.46 -21.28
C MET A 295 -9.51 -17.85 -21.95
N GLU A 296 -9.03 -17.96 -23.18
CA GLU A 296 -9.08 -19.22 -23.96
C GLU A 296 -8.47 -20.43 -23.24
N ARG A 297 -7.43 -20.21 -22.43
CA ARG A 297 -6.75 -21.25 -21.64
C ARG A 297 -7.31 -21.42 -20.24
N GLY A 298 -8.43 -20.75 -19.93
CA GLY A 298 -8.95 -20.65 -18.59
C GLY A 298 -8.08 -19.76 -17.67
N GLY A 299 -8.67 -19.33 -16.56
CA GLY A 299 -8.03 -18.58 -15.50
C GLY A 299 -8.51 -19.08 -14.14
N LYS A 300 -8.19 -18.33 -13.12
CA LYS A 300 -8.55 -18.66 -11.73
C LYS A 300 -9.17 -17.47 -11.03
N THR A 301 -10.15 -17.75 -10.15
CA THR A 301 -10.75 -16.73 -9.28
C THR A 301 -9.73 -16.15 -8.29
N GLY A 302 -10.06 -14.99 -7.73
CA GLY A 302 -9.13 -14.19 -6.94
C GLY A 302 -8.58 -14.89 -5.69
N PHE A 303 -9.42 -15.59 -4.92
CA PHE A 303 -9.02 -16.18 -3.64
C PHE A 303 -8.93 -17.71 -3.70
N LEU A 304 -10.05 -18.39 -3.98
CA LEU A 304 -10.13 -19.84 -3.94
C LEU A 304 -9.43 -20.51 -5.13
N GLN A 305 -9.02 -19.72 -6.13
CA GLN A 305 -8.30 -20.21 -7.31
C GLN A 305 -9.10 -21.28 -8.09
N LYS A 306 -10.42 -21.12 -8.13
CA LYS A 306 -11.31 -21.94 -8.94
C LYS A 306 -11.19 -21.58 -10.40
N GLU A 307 -11.44 -22.56 -11.27
CA GLU A 307 -11.42 -22.33 -12.71
C GLU A 307 -12.50 -21.35 -13.13
N THR A 308 -12.15 -20.42 -14.01
CA THR A 308 -13.05 -19.48 -14.67
C THR A 308 -12.58 -19.20 -16.09
N MET A 309 -13.51 -18.88 -16.98
CA MET A 309 -13.20 -18.50 -18.37
C MET A 309 -13.08 -16.99 -18.55
N TYR A 310 -13.31 -16.21 -17.48
CA TYR A 310 -13.33 -14.75 -17.58
C TYR A 310 -12.49 -14.10 -16.49
N MET A 311 -11.67 -13.15 -16.88
CA MET A 311 -11.07 -12.19 -15.97
C MET A 311 -11.98 -10.96 -15.91
N ILE A 312 -12.54 -10.68 -14.74
CA ILE A 312 -13.56 -9.64 -14.53
C ILE A 312 -12.96 -8.49 -13.73
N SER A 313 -13.11 -7.27 -14.25
CA SER A 313 -12.68 -6.08 -13.50
C SER A 313 -13.38 -5.98 -12.15
N SER A 314 -12.62 -5.76 -11.09
CA SER A 314 -13.13 -5.54 -9.73
C SER A 314 -14.13 -4.37 -9.64
N GLY A 315 -14.09 -3.45 -10.62
CA GLY A 315 -15.08 -2.36 -10.73
C GLY A 315 -16.51 -2.82 -11.00
N TYR A 316 -16.71 -4.05 -11.50
CA TYR A 316 -18.04 -4.67 -11.60
C TYR A 316 -18.34 -5.55 -10.37
N ILE A 317 -17.33 -6.21 -9.81
CA ILE A 317 -17.54 -7.15 -8.70
C ILE A 317 -17.89 -6.40 -7.40
N TYR A 318 -17.13 -5.35 -7.04
CA TYR A 318 -17.33 -4.64 -5.77
C TYR A 318 -18.71 -4.03 -5.56
N PRO A 319 -19.32 -3.33 -6.55
CA PRO A 319 -20.69 -2.81 -6.42
C PRO A 319 -21.77 -3.88 -6.20
N ILE A 320 -21.45 -5.15 -6.56
CA ILE A 320 -22.31 -6.31 -6.34
C ILE A 320 -21.99 -6.97 -4.99
N PHE A 321 -20.72 -7.22 -4.70
CA PHE A 321 -20.29 -7.94 -3.52
C PHE A 321 -20.62 -7.24 -2.20
N VAL A 322 -20.35 -5.95 -2.10
CA VAL A 322 -20.48 -5.23 -0.82
C VAL A 322 -21.93 -5.02 -0.36
N VAL A 323 -22.89 -5.24 -1.23
CA VAL A 323 -24.30 -4.97 -0.95
C VAL A 323 -25.00 -6.09 -0.18
N PHE A 324 -24.28 -7.19 0.11
CA PHE A 324 -24.75 -8.26 0.99
C PHE A 324 -24.63 -7.95 2.48
N ARG A 325 -24.08 -6.81 2.86
CA ARG A 325 -23.95 -6.39 4.27
C ARG A 325 -25.28 -6.23 5.04
N PRO A 326 -26.49 -5.97 4.42
CA PRO A 326 -27.75 -6.03 5.15
C PRO A 326 -28.10 -7.40 5.70
N LEU A 327 -27.39 -8.44 5.27
CA LEU A 327 -27.56 -9.80 5.79
C LEU A 327 -26.76 -10.05 7.07
N LEU A 328 -25.90 -9.09 7.50
CA LEU A 328 -25.11 -9.19 8.73
C LEU A 328 -25.79 -8.46 9.89
N GLU A 329 -25.72 -9.08 11.06
CA GLU A 329 -26.14 -8.49 12.32
C GLU A 329 -25.03 -8.63 13.35
N TYR A 330 -24.76 -7.55 14.11
CA TYR A 330 -23.75 -7.55 15.17
C TYR A 330 -24.43 -7.51 16.54
N PHE A 331 -24.15 -8.52 17.36
CA PHE A 331 -24.61 -8.63 18.75
C PHE A 331 -23.51 -8.15 19.67
N LYS A 332 -23.73 -6.98 20.29
CA LYS A 332 -22.71 -6.32 21.13
C LYS A 332 -22.43 -7.09 22.42
N GLU A 333 -23.44 -7.71 23.01
CA GLU A 333 -23.37 -8.42 24.27
C GLU A 333 -22.50 -9.69 24.17
N THR A 334 -22.53 -10.36 23.03
CA THR A 334 -21.77 -11.60 22.76
C THR A 334 -20.54 -11.36 21.89
N GLU A 335 -20.37 -10.13 21.40
CA GLU A 335 -19.33 -9.77 20.41
C GLU A 335 -19.32 -10.76 19.21
N THR A 336 -20.50 -11.05 18.65
CA THR A 336 -20.64 -11.93 17.49
C THR A 336 -21.25 -11.19 16.30
N VAL A 337 -20.85 -11.60 15.12
CA VAL A 337 -21.47 -11.22 13.83
C VAL A 337 -22.15 -12.47 13.28
N ASN A 338 -23.41 -12.37 12.91
CA ASN A 338 -24.18 -13.49 12.36
C ASN A 338 -24.81 -13.11 11.02
N TRP A 339 -24.98 -14.07 10.15
CA TRP A 339 -25.73 -13.93 8.91
C TRP A 339 -27.22 -14.24 9.16
N LEU A 340 -28.09 -13.35 8.75
CA LEU A 340 -29.55 -13.54 8.79
C LEU A 340 -30.00 -14.63 7.80
N PHE A 341 -29.31 -14.72 6.67
CA PHE A 341 -29.52 -15.70 5.61
C PHE A 341 -28.17 -16.05 4.97
N ASP A 342 -28.07 -17.23 4.38
CA ASP A 342 -26.90 -17.59 3.56
C ASP A 342 -26.75 -16.59 2.39
N PRO A 343 -25.64 -15.87 2.31
CA PRO A 343 -25.45 -14.89 1.26
C PRO A 343 -25.37 -15.50 -0.15
N LEU A 344 -25.00 -16.79 -0.28
CA LEU A 344 -24.98 -17.48 -1.57
C LEU A 344 -26.40 -17.78 -2.07
N GLU A 345 -27.30 -18.22 -1.17
CA GLU A 345 -28.71 -18.40 -1.52
C GLU A 345 -29.35 -17.06 -1.97
N VAL A 346 -29.02 -15.97 -1.24
CA VAL A 346 -29.53 -14.66 -1.62
C VAL A 346 -28.94 -14.19 -2.95
N TRP A 347 -27.67 -14.48 -3.24
CA TRP A 347 -27.09 -14.22 -4.56
C TRP A 347 -27.85 -14.96 -5.67
N ASP A 348 -28.16 -16.24 -5.46
CA ASP A 348 -28.91 -17.02 -6.46
C ASP A 348 -30.27 -16.38 -6.80
N GLU A 349 -30.92 -15.77 -5.79
CA GLU A 349 -32.24 -15.13 -5.93
C GLU A 349 -32.17 -13.73 -6.60
N VAL A 350 -31.16 -12.93 -6.31
CA VAL A 350 -31.10 -11.52 -6.77
C VAL A 350 -29.96 -11.21 -7.72
N GLY A 351 -29.08 -12.16 -7.98
CA GLY A 351 -27.85 -11.94 -8.76
C GLY A 351 -28.10 -11.38 -10.15
N ALA A 352 -29.10 -11.88 -10.89
CA ALA A 352 -29.43 -11.36 -12.21
C ALA A 352 -29.85 -9.88 -12.16
N SER A 353 -30.62 -9.47 -11.15
CA SER A 353 -31.03 -8.06 -10.96
C SER A 353 -29.86 -7.16 -10.58
N LEU A 354 -28.93 -7.62 -9.73
CA LEU A 354 -27.71 -6.88 -9.36
C LEU A 354 -26.80 -6.70 -10.56
N VAL A 355 -26.63 -7.77 -11.37
CA VAL A 355 -25.82 -7.73 -12.59
C VAL A 355 -26.47 -6.79 -13.62
N GLN A 356 -27.76 -6.87 -13.86
CA GLN A 356 -28.49 -5.95 -14.73
C GLN A 356 -28.20 -4.50 -14.32
N ASN A 357 -28.50 -4.13 -13.07
CA ASN A 357 -28.33 -2.78 -12.57
C ASN A 357 -26.88 -2.29 -12.71
N THR A 358 -25.92 -3.17 -12.48
CA THR A 358 -24.48 -2.85 -12.55
C THR A 358 -24.02 -2.60 -13.99
N PHE A 359 -24.40 -3.46 -14.92
CA PHE A 359 -23.94 -3.36 -16.31
C PHE A 359 -24.74 -2.36 -17.15
N GLU A 360 -25.93 -1.95 -16.71
CA GLU A 360 -26.70 -0.87 -17.35
C GLU A 360 -26.26 0.51 -16.89
N THR A 361 -25.57 0.64 -15.74
CA THR A 361 -25.07 1.93 -15.21
C THR A 361 -23.98 2.53 -16.09
N SER A 362 -22.97 1.73 -16.48
CA SER A 362 -21.90 2.18 -17.36
C SER A 362 -21.17 0.99 -17.99
N ASN A 363 -20.68 1.20 -19.21
CA ASN A 363 -19.77 0.25 -19.87
C ASN A 363 -18.30 0.42 -19.48
N ASN A 364 -17.99 1.27 -18.49
CA ASN A 364 -16.64 1.49 -17.99
C ASN A 364 -16.54 1.02 -16.53
N PRO A 365 -15.79 -0.06 -16.24
CA PRO A 365 -15.72 -0.64 -14.89
C PRO A 365 -15.16 0.34 -13.85
N GLN A 366 -14.29 1.27 -14.23
CA GLN A 366 -13.76 2.27 -13.28
C GLN A 366 -14.82 3.30 -12.87
N LEU A 367 -15.68 3.70 -13.79
CA LEU A 367 -16.80 4.59 -13.50
C LEU A 367 -17.86 3.84 -12.68
N THR A 368 -18.23 2.63 -13.10
CA THR A 368 -19.16 1.75 -12.39
C THR A 368 -18.73 1.51 -10.94
N GLY A 369 -17.45 1.15 -10.72
CA GLY A 369 -16.91 0.89 -9.39
C GLY A 369 -16.86 2.12 -8.47
N LYS A 370 -17.00 3.34 -9.00
CA LYS A 370 -17.01 4.59 -8.23
C LYS A 370 -18.40 5.24 -8.16
N ASP A 371 -19.38 4.68 -8.83
CA ASP A 371 -20.75 5.23 -8.88
C ASP A 371 -21.50 4.96 -7.58
N LYS A 372 -21.57 5.98 -6.72
CA LYS A 372 -22.23 5.90 -5.42
C LYS A 372 -23.71 5.48 -5.54
N GLN A 373 -24.41 5.96 -6.55
CA GLN A 373 -25.84 5.67 -6.70
C GLN A 373 -26.06 4.18 -7.04
N LEU A 374 -25.20 3.60 -7.87
CA LEU A 374 -25.22 2.17 -8.14
C LEU A 374 -25.07 1.35 -6.85
N TRP A 375 -24.08 1.68 -6.00
CA TRP A 375 -23.87 0.97 -4.76
C TRP A 375 -25.06 1.03 -3.82
N LEU A 376 -25.75 2.16 -3.76
CA LEU A 376 -26.95 2.35 -2.94
C LEU A 376 -28.15 1.61 -3.52
N SER A 377 -28.35 1.67 -4.84
CA SER A 377 -29.45 0.96 -5.48
C SER A 377 -29.31 -0.56 -5.39
N ASN A 378 -28.11 -1.09 -5.59
CA ASN A 378 -27.82 -2.51 -5.38
C ASN A 378 -28.02 -2.94 -3.92
N TYR A 379 -27.64 -2.10 -2.95
CA TYR A 379 -27.89 -2.37 -1.53
C TYR A 379 -29.39 -2.59 -1.26
N ARG A 380 -30.25 -1.72 -1.80
CA ARG A 380 -31.71 -1.81 -1.63
C ARG A 380 -32.31 -3.07 -2.22
N ILE A 381 -31.72 -3.63 -3.30
CA ILE A 381 -32.15 -4.90 -3.88
C ILE A 381 -31.98 -6.03 -2.86
N VAL A 382 -30.79 -6.14 -2.23
CA VAL A 382 -30.51 -7.17 -1.24
C VAL A 382 -31.30 -6.96 0.05
N GLU A 383 -31.38 -5.73 0.54
CA GLU A 383 -32.16 -5.37 1.72
C GLU A 383 -33.63 -5.72 1.57
N THR A 384 -34.24 -5.37 0.41
CA THR A 384 -35.64 -5.72 0.09
C THR A 384 -35.84 -7.23 0.09
N GLN A 385 -34.91 -8.00 -0.46
CA GLN A 385 -34.99 -9.45 -0.46
C GLN A 385 -34.86 -10.04 0.95
N SER A 386 -33.95 -9.49 1.76
CA SER A 386 -33.81 -9.85 3.18
C SER A 386 -35.13 -9.66 3.93
N LEU A 387 -35.74 -8.47 3.79
CA LEU A 387 -37.01 -8.15 4.41
C LEU A 387 -38.15 -9.11 3.96
N ARG A 388 -38.23 -9.42 2.67
CA ARG A 388 -39.21 -10.40 2.13
C ARG A 388 -39.02 -11.78 2.74
N LYS A 389 -37.76 -12.24 2.92
CA LYS A 389 -37.46 -13.54 3.56
C LYS A 389 -37.84 -13.52 5.04
N LEU A 390 -37.59 -12.42 5.77
CA LEU A 390 -38.00 -12.26 7.17
C LEU A 390 -39.52 -12.30 7.32
N LEU A 391 -40.28 -11.65 6.44
CA LEU A 391 -41.74 -11.65 6.48
C LEU A 391 -42.31 -13.06 6.22
N LYS A 392 -41.66 -13.88 5.40
CA LYS A 392 -42.08 -15.26 5.13
C LYS A 392 -41.78 -16.26 6.29
N ARG A 393 -40.86 -15.90 7.21
CA ARG A 393 -40.51 -16.70 8.39
C ARG A 393 -41.45 -16.46 9.58
N ARG A 394 -42.24 -15.37 9.52
CA ARG A 394 -43.30 -15.05 10.49
C ARG A 394 -44.60 -15.74 10.08
#